data_683d315b160ad84027524d3d7a12b32e
#
_entry.id   683d315b160ad84027524d3d7a12b32e
#
_cell.length_a   1.000
_cell.length_b   1.000
_cell.length_c   1.000
_cell.angle_alpha   90.00
_cell.angle_beta   90.00
_cell.angle_gamma   90.00
#
_symmetry.space_group_name_H-M   'P 1'
#
loop_
_entity.id
_entity.type
_entity.pdbx_description
1 polymer ?
#
loop_
_entity_poly.entity_id
_entity_poly.type
_entity_poly.pdbx_seq_one_letter_code
_entity_poly.pdbx_strand_id
1 'polypeptide(L)'
;MRIFDNLNAIYTLEATDRSATDEEIKQLQEFSPVSLPLDYISLLQEATDVEITVKNGKLIRIWGISGMNGVIELNDAYEVQKNISNSLVIGDDSGDMALMLLNGNEGFGLYITGFGDLDPETAIKIAPTLNDFLIDKVGVENFLW
;
A
#
# COMPACT_ATOMS: atom_id res chain seq x y z
N MET A 1 -12.37 -1.18 -14.21
CA MET A 1 -12.46 -2.46 -13.48
C MET A 1 -12.33 -2.20 -12.00
N ARG A 2 -13.28 -2.69 -11.23
CA ARG A 2 -13.23 -2.53 -9.76
C ARG A 2 -12.29 -3.57 -9.18
N ILE A 3 -11.29 -3.10 -8.43
CA ILE A 3 -10.25 -3.99 -7.89
C ILE A 3 -10.83 -5.00 -6.89
N PHE A 4 -11.78 -4.59 -6.04
CA PHE A 4 -12.35 -5.47 -5.02
C PHE A 4 -13.29 -6.53 -5.61
N ASP A 5 -13.82 -6.33 -6.81
CA ASP A 5 -14.59 -7.35 -7.53
C ASP A 5 -13.68 -8.37 -8.23
N ASN A 6 -12.37 -8.11 -8.28
CA ASN A 6 -11.40 -8.88 -9.04
C ASN A 6 -10.22 -9.36 -8.19
N LEU A 7 -10.33 -9.29 -6.85
CA LEU A 7 -9.29 -9.82 -5.97
C LEU A 7 -9.00 -11.28 -6.26
N ASN A 8 -7.72 -11.65 -6.18
CA ASN A 8 -7.34 -13.05 -6.35
C ASN A 8 -8.09 -13.92 -5.33
N ALA A 9 -8.39 -15.17 -5.71
CA ALA A 9 -9.13 -16.10 -4.88
C ALA A 9 -8.47 -16.43 -3.54
N ILE A 10 -7.17 -16.14 -3.38
CA ILE A 10 -6.49 -16.33 -2.10
C ILE A 10 -6.83 -15.24 -1.08
N TYR A 11 -7.44 -14.14 -1.51
CA TYR A 11 -7.77 -13.00 -0.66
C TYR A 11 -9.25 -12.98 -0.32
N THR A 12 -9.55 -12.54 0.91
CA THR A 12 -10.93 -12.25 1.36
C THR A 12 -10.98 -10.83 1.89
N LEU A 13 -11.87 -10.02 1.33
CA LEU A 13 -12.11 -8.66 1.80
C LEU A 13 -12.88 -8.71 3.12
N GLU A 14 -12.26 -8.27 4.22
CA GLU A 14 -12.85 -8.34 5.55
C GLU A 14 -13.54 -7.04 5.97
N ALA A 15 -12.93 -5.90 5.68
CA ALA A 15 -13.45 -4.61 6.10
C ALA A 15 -13.00 -3.50 5.15
N THR A 16 -13.86 -2.49 5.02
CA THR A 16 -13.57 -1.27 4.25
C THR A 16 -14.20 -0.08 4.95
N ASP A 17 -13.76 1.11 4.57
CA ASP A 17 -14.39 2.36 4.91
C ASP A 17 -14.78 3.10 3.63
N ARG A 18 -15.30 4.30 3.75
CA ARG A 18 -15.79 5.10 2.63
C ARG A 18 -14.76 5.29 1.51
N SER A 19 -15.24 5.62 0.32
CA SER A 19 -14.40 6.06 -0.79
C SER A 19 -13.70 7.38 -0.44
N ALA A 20 -12.48 7.57 -0.93
CA ALA A 20 -11.82 8.86 -0.86
C ALA A 20 -12.49 9.84 -1.82
N THR A 21 -12.53 11.11 -1.42
CA THR A 21 -12.99 12.18 -2.32
C THR A 21 -11.88 12.60 -3.28
N ASP A 22 -12.25 13.24 -4.38
CA ASP A 22 -11.27 13.75 -5.34
C ASP A 22 -10.32 14.74 -4.69
N GLU A 23 -10.80 15.57 -3.77
CA GLU A 23 -9.97 16.53 -3.03
C GLU A 23 -8.96 15.81 -2.13
N GLU A 24 -9.38 14.75 -1.45
CA GLU A 24 -8.49 13.96 -0.61
C GLU A 24 -7.39 13.28 -1.42
N ILE A 25 -7.72 12.75 -2.58
CA ILE A 25 -6.74 12.13 -3.50
C ILE A 25 -5.75 13.20 -3.99
N LYS A 26 -6.25 14.38 -4.33
CA LYS A 26 -5.40 15.51 -4.73
C LYS A 26 -4.42 15.91 -3.63
N GLN A 27 -4.90 16.01 -2.39
CA GLN A 27 -4.05 16.33 -1.25
C GLN A 27 -2.98 15.26 -1.03
N LEU A 28 -3.34 13.99 -1.20
CA LEU A 28 -2.39 12.90 -1.10
C LEU A 28 -1.32 12.99 -2.21
N GLN A 29 -1.72 13.29 -3.44
CA GLN A 29 -0.77 13.47 -4.54
C GLN A 29 0.18 14.65 -4.28
N GLU A 30 -0.32 15.72 -3.71
CA GLU A 30 0.52 16.88 -3.35
C GLU A 30 1.53 16.55 -2.24
N PHE A 31 1.15 15.68 -1.31
CA PHE A 31 2.03 15.22 -0.24
C PHE A 31 3.08 14.23 -0.76
N SER A 32 2.67 13.32 -1.63
CA SER A 32 3.49 12.17 -2.04
C SER A 32 4.67 12.60 -2.93
N PRO A 33 5.90 12.15 -2.62
CA PRO A 33 7.04 12.41 -3.51
C PRO A 33 7.02 11.56 -4.77
N VAL A 34 6.13 10.55 -4.86
CA VAL A 34 5.97 9.71 -6.05
C VAL A 34 4.59 9.97 -6.66
N SER A 35 4.51 9.88 -8.00
CA SER A 35 3.22 9.95 -8.69
C SER A 35 2.36 8.77 -8.29
N LEU A 36 1.12 9.01 -7.87
CA LEU A 36 0.20 7.95 -7.50
C LEU A 36 -0.19 7.15 -8.74
N PRO A 37 0.03 5.82 -8.75
CA PRO A 37 -0.41 4.98 -9.86
C PRO A 37 -1.93 5.00 -10.01
N LEU A 38 -2.40 4.83 -11.24
CA LEU A 38 -3.83 4.82 -11.53
C LEU A 38 -4.57 3.71 -10.77
N ASP A 39 -3.96 2.55 -10.60
CA ASP A 39 -4.59 1.45 -9.86
C ASP A 39 -4.76 1.77 -8.38
N TYR A 40 -3.80 2.47 -7.76
CA TYR A 40 -3.95 2.91 -6.38
C TYR A 40 -5.02 3.99 -6.24
N ILE A 41 -5.05 4.95 -7.17
CA ILE A 41 -6.11 5.96 -7.22
C ILE A 41 -7.48 5.28 -7.36
N SER A 42 -7.60 4.31 -8.28
CA SER A 42 -8.84 3.56 -8.48
C SER A 42 -9.27 2.81 -7.22
N LEU A 43 -8.31 2.22 -6.49
CA LEU A 43 -8.61 1.57 -5.22
C LEU A 43 -9.19 2.56 -4.21
N LEU A 44 -8.57 3.73 -4.05
CA LEU A 44 -9.03 4.77 -3.13
C LEU A 44 -10.43 5.28 -3.49
N GLN A 45 -10.76 5.29 -4.78
CA GLN A 45 -12.10 5.68 -5.27
C GLN A 45 -13.16 4.64 -4.97
N GLU A 46 -12.77 3.38 -4.70
CA GLU A 46 -13.69 2.31 -4.31
C GLU A 46 -13.88 2.29 -2.79
N ALA A 47 -12.78 2.30 -2.03
CA ALA A 47 -12.82 2.21 -0.57
C ALA A 47 -11.46 2.61 0.02
N THR A 48 -11.48 2.90 1.31
CA THR A 48 -10.29 3.24 2.10
C THR A 48 -10.27 2.38 3.37
N ASP A 49 -9.15 2.39 4.08
CA ASP A 49 -8.98 1.64 5.34
C ASP A 49 -9.39 0.18 5.18
N VAL A 50 -8.75 -0.49 4.24
CA VAL A 50 -9.15 -1.82 3.76
C VAL A 50 -8.39 -2.90 4.54
N GLU A 51 -9.11 -3.93 4.97
CA GLU A 51 -8.52 -5.13 5.56
C GLU A 51 -8.82 -6.34 4.69
N ILE A 52 -7.77 -7.08 4.34
CA ILE A 52 -7.83 -8.26 3.48
C ILE A 52 -7.13 -9.41 4.20
N THR A 53 -7.79 -10.57 4.32
CA THR A 53 -7.14 -11.78 4.81
C THR A 53 -6.68 -12.64 3.65
N VAL A 54 -5.57 -13.35 3.86
CA VAL A 54 -5.02 -14.32 2.93
C VAL A 54 -5.40 -15.72 3.40
N LYS A 55 -5.48 -16.69 2.50
CA LYS A 55 -5.86 -18.08 2.84
C LYS A 55 -5.03 -18.69 3.98
N ASN A 56 -3.78 -18.26 4.12
CA ASN A 56 -2.92 -18.72 5.21
C ASN A 56 -3.19 -18.05 6.57
N GLY A 57 -4.20 -17.17 6.64
CA GLY A 57 -4.59 -16.48 7.87
C GLY A 57 -3.88 -15.15 8.11
N LYS A 58 -2.95 -14.77 7.25
CA LYS A 58 -2.26 -13.47 7.37
C LYS A 58 -3.13 -12.34 6.85
N LEU A 59 -2.83 -11.11 7.29
CA LEU A 59 -3.63 -9.92 7.04
C LEU A 59 -2.84 -8.88 6.25
N ILE A 60 -3.49 -8.24 5.28
CA ILE A 60 -3.00 -7.07 4.58
C ILE A 60 -3.91 -5.90 4.97
N ARG A 61 -3.31 -4.77 5.33
CA ARG A 61 -4.04 -3.52 5.57
C ARG A 61 -3.61 -2.51 4.53
N ILE A 62 -4.58 -1.94 3.82
CA ILE A 62 -4.36 -0.77 2.95
C ILE A 62 -4.90 0.43 3.71
N TRP A 63 -4.04 1.41 3.96
CA TRP A 63 -4.35 2.51 4.86
C TRP A 63 -5.48 3.41 4.34
N GLY A 64 -6.12 4.11 5.28
CA GLY A 64 -7.18 5.05 5.00
C GLY A 64 -6.67 6.36 4.41
N ILE A 65 -7.59 7.28 4.15
CA ILE A 65 -7.26 8.54 3.49
C ILE A 65 -7.10 9.71 4.46
N SER A 66 -7.64 9.58 5.66
CA SER A 66 -7.55 10.63 6.69
C SER A 66 -7.69 10.05 8.09
N GLY A 67 -7.34 10.84 9.10
CA GLY A 67 -7.45 10.46 10.50
C GLY A 67 -6.31 9.57 10.96
N MET A 68 -6.53 8.81 12.03
CA MET A 68 -5.50 8.02 12.68
C MET A 68 -4.87 6.96 11.76
N ASN A 69 -5.65 6.44 10.82
CA ASN A 69 -5.19 5.43 9.86
C ASN A 69 -4.95 6.03 8.46
N GLY A 70 -4.85 7.36 8.36
CA GLY A 70 -4.64 8.03 7.09
C GLY A 70 -3.21 7.92 6.59
N VAL A 71 -3.07 7.80 5.27
CA VAL A 71 -1.75 7.64 4.63
C VAL A 71 -0.81 8.80 4.98
N ILE A 72 -1.27 10.05 4.87
CA ILE A 72 -0.41 11.22 5.17
C ILE A 72 0.03 11.19 6.63
N GLU A 73 -0.91 11.01 7.55
CA GLU A 73 -0.66 11.05 8.99
C GLU A 73 0.31 9.94 9.41
N LEU A 74 0.14 8.74 8.86
CA LEU A 74 1.02 7.61 9.19
C LEU A 74 2.41 7.73 8.56
N ASN A 75 2.52 8.25 7.33
CA ASN A 75 3.82 8.52 6.74
C ASN A 75 4.60 9.56 7.55
N ASP A 76 3.92 10.59 8.05
CA ASP A 76 4.54 11.59 8.94
C ASP A 76 4.94 10.96 10.28
N ALA A 77 4.06 10.17 10.88
CA ALA A 77 4.33 9.55 12.18
C ALA A 77 5.52 8.61 12.15
N TYR A 78 5.68 7.84 11.09
CA TYR A 78 6.82 6.94 10.90
C TYR A 78 8.04 7.63 10.29
N GLU A 79 7.94 8.90 9.94
CA GLU A 79 9.02 9.66 9.30
C GLU A 79 9.55 8.97 8.04
N VAL A 80 8.65 8.44 7.23
CA VAL A 80 8.99 7.60 6.08
C VAL A 80 9.90 8.35 5.11
N GLN A 81 9.53 9.56 4.69
CA GLN A 81 10.25 10.30 3.68
C GLN A 81 11.60 10.84 4.15
N LYS A 82 11.84 10.89 5.46
CA LYS A 82 13.17 11.20 6.01
C LYS A 82 14.14 10.05 5.80
N ASN A 83 13.63 8.82 5.77
CA ASN A 83 14.46 7.62 5.66
C ASN A 83 14.50 7.09 4.22
N ILE A 84 13.38 7.21 3.49
CA ILE A 84 13.26 6.77 2.09
C ILE A 84 12.56 7.90 1.32
N SER A 85 13.33 8.76 0.66
CA SER A 85 12.81 10.01 0.10
C SER A 85 11.83 9.83 -1.06
N ASN A 86 11.98 8.79 -1.88
CA ASN A 86 11.16 8.58 -3.08
C ASN A 86 10.10 7.51 -2.85
N SER A 87 9.40 7.58 -1.71
CA SER A 87 8.47 6.54 -1.31
C SER A 87 7.18 7.09 -0.71
N LEU A 88 6.15 6.24 -0.72
CA LEU A 88 4.91 6.45 0.01
C LEU A 88 4.46 5.10 0.57
N VAL A 89 4.42 4.96 1.89
CA VAL A 89 3.84 3.76 2.51
C VAL A 89 2.33 3.84 2.38
N ILE A 90 1.71 2.77 1.88
CA ILE A 90 0.26 2.71 1.66
C ILE A 90 -0.42 1.62 2.48
N GLY A 91 0.34 0.81 3.19
CA GLY A 91 -0.24 -0.28 3.98
C GLY A 91 0.80 -1.04 4.78
N ASP A 92 0.35 -2.13 5.38
CA ASP A 92 1.19 -3.00 6.21
C ASP A 92 0.65 -4.44 6.23
N ASP A 93 1.40 -5.33 6.90
CA ASP A 93 1.00 -6.73 7.08
C ASP A 93 0.39 -7.01 8.46
N SER A 94 -0.05 -5.97 9.17
CA SER A 94 -0.48 -6.02 10.58
C SER A 94 0.63 -6.39 11.55
N GLY A 95 1.88 -6.26 11.12
CA GLY A 95 3.07 -6.54 11.92
C GLY A 95 4.15 -5.53 11.62
N ASP A 96 5.36 -6.01 11.39
CA ASP A 96 6.54 -5.16 11.30
C ASP A 96 6.83 -4.64 9.89
N MET A 97 6.12 -5.12 8.87
CA MET A 97 6.43 -4.82 7.47
C MET A 97 5.52 -3.76 6.88
N ALA A 98 6.13 -2.75 6.28
CA ALA A 98 5.44 -1.72 5.50
C ALA A 98 5.30 -2.15 4.05
N LEU A 99 4.18 -1.79 3.45
CA LEU A 99 3.90 -1.95 2.03
C LEU A 99 3.97 -0.57 1.39
N MET A 100 4.86 -0.38 0.40
CA MET A 100 5.11 0.97 -0.11
C MET A 100 5.24 1.04 -1.62
N LEU A 101 4.87 2.19 -2.15
CA LEU A 101 5.22 2.60 -3.50
C LEU A 101 6.60 3.25 -3.41
N LEU A 102 7.54 2.75 -4.21
CA LEU A 102 8.92 3.21 -4.15
C LEU A 102 9.54 3.21 -5.54
N ASN A 103 10.24 4.31 -5.85
CA ASN A 103 11.14 4.34 -7.00
C ASN A 103 12.53 3.95 -6.50
N GLY A 104 12.74 2.64 -6.38
CA GLY A 104 13.91 2.06 -5.74
C GLY A 104 14.91 1.44 -6.70
N ASN A 105 15.77 0.57 -6.18
CA ASN A 105 16.86 -0.03 -6.93
C ASN A 105 16.41 -0.88 -8.11
N GLU A 106 15.20 -1.43 -8.06
CA GLU A 106 14.62 -2.24 -9.13
C GLU A 106 13.53 -1.49 -9.91
N GLY A 107 13.60 -0.16 -9.91
CA GLY A 107 12.63 0.70 -10.57
C GLY A 107 11.41 0.96 -9.71
N PHE A 108 10.41 1.61 -10.31
CA PHE A 108 9.18 1.94 -9.62
C PHE A 108 8.29 0.69 -9.44
N GLY A 109 7.70 0.56 -8.26
CA GLY A 109 6.77 -0.53 -8.00
C GLY A 109 6.38 -0.63 -6.54
N LEU A 110 5.83 -1.78 -6.18
CA LEU A 110 5.40 -2.10 -4.84
C LEU A 110 6.55 -2.82 -4.12
N TYR A 111 6.95 -2.27 -2.97
CA TYR A 111 8.08 -2.77 -2.18
C TYR A 111 7.62 -3.05 -0.74
N ILE A 112 8.40 -3.86 -0.04
CA ILE A 112 8.26 -4.07 1.40
C ILE A 112 9.56 -3.69 2.11
N THR A 113 9.42 -3.19 3.34
CA THR A 113 10.53 -2.90 4.24
C THR A 113 10.02 -2.91 5.68
N GLY A 114 10.91 -3.19 6.63
CA GLY A 114 10.54 -3.17 8.04
C GLY A 114 10.35 -1.75 8.56
N PHE A 115 9.31 -1.51 9.36
CA PHE A 115 9.11 -0.20 10.00
C PHE A 115 10.26 0.18 10.91
N GLY A 116 10.92 -0.79 11.52
CA GLY A 116 12.06 -0.54 12.38
C GLY A 116 13.37 -0.29 11.64
N ASP A 117 13.39 -0.47 10.33
CA ASP A 117 14.58 -0.32 9.49
C ASP A 117 14.18 0.19 8.11
N LEU A 118 13.62 1.40 8.07
CA LEU A 118 13.23 2.06 6.82
C LEU A 118 14.48 2.50 6.07
N ASP A 119 14.86 1.73 5.05
CA ASP A 119 16.07 1.94 4.29
C ASP A 119 15.83 1.49 2.84
N PRO A 120 16.12 2.36 1.84
CA PRO A 120 15.94 1.98 0.44
C PRO A 120 16.82 0.79 0.02
N GLU A 121 17.95 0.58 0.68
CA GLU A 121 18.84 -0.53 0.37
C GLU A 121 18.32 -1.89 0.83
N THR A 122 17.49 -1.91 1.88
CA THR A 122 16.89 -3.14 2.39
C THR A 122 15.48 -3.40 1.87
N ALA A 123 14.88 -2.41 1.20
CA ALA A 123 13.55 -2.55 0.61
C ALA A 123 13.56 -3.57 -0.53
N ILE A 124 12.57 -4.45 -0.55
CA ILE A 124 12.46 -5.54 -1.53
C ILE A 124 11.24 -5.29 -2.40
N LYS A 125 11.45 -5.25 -3.72
CA LYS A 125 10.34 -5.14 -4.68
C LYS A 125 9.59 -6.47 -4.73
N ILE A 126 8.28 -6.41 -4.54
CA ILE A 126 7.43 -7.60 -4.57
C ILE A 126 6.54 -7.67 -5.82
N ALA A 127 6.20 -6.54 -6.41
CA ALA A 127 5.35 -6.51 -7.60
C ALA A 127 5.56 -5.22 -8.39
N PRO A 128 5.34 -5.24 -9.72
CA PRO A 128 5.40 -4.01 -10.51
C PRO A 128 4.29 -3.04 -10.16
N THR A 129 3.08 -3.55 -9.86
CA THR A 129 1.90 -2.73 -9.58
C THR A 129 1.07 -3.34 -8.46
N LEU A 130 0.19 -2.51 -7.89
CA LEU A 130 -0.75 -2.96 -6.87
C LEU A 130 -1.75 -3.99 -7.43
N ASN A 131 -2.19 -3.81 -8.69
CA ASN A 131 -3.08 -4.78 -9.34
C ASN A 131 -2.40 -6.14 -9.52
N ASP A 132 -1.12 -6.17 -9.90
CA ASP A 132 -0.37 -7.43 -10.00
C ASP A 132 -0.36 -8.16 -8.65
N PHE A 133 -0.20 -7.43 -7.56
CA PHE A 133 -0.19 -8.00 -6.21
C PHE A 133 -1.57 -8.50 -5.78
N LEU A 134 -2.62 -7.67 -5.97
CA LEU A 134 -3.96 -7.98 -5.45
C LEU A 134 -4.80 -8.86 -6.38
N ILE A 135 -4.61 -8.76 -7.68
CA ILE A 135 -5.41 -9.53 -8.65
C ILE A 135 -4.67 -10.81 -9.06
N ASP A 136 -3.39 -10.69 -9.37
CA ASP A 136 -2.59 -11.81 -9.90
C ASP A 136 -1.70 -12.48 -8.85
N LYS A 137 -1.79 -12.05 -7.59
CA LYS A 137 -1.02 -12.51 -6.42
C LYS A 137 0.51 -12.48 -6.61
N VAL A 138 1.01 -11.60 -7.48
CA VAL A 138 2.45 -11.45 -7.70
C VAL A 138 3.11 -10.97 -6.40
N GLY A 139 4.14 -11.67 -5.96
CA GLY A 139 4.96 -11.28 -4.81
C GLY A 139 4.37 -11.59 -3.44
N VAL A 140 3.20 -12.24 -3.37
CA VAL A 140 2.55 -12.53 -2.10
C VAL A 140 3.42 -13.43 -1.20
N GLU A 141 4.15 -14.37 -1.79
CA GLU A 141 5.04 -15.27 -1.05
C GLU A 141 6.21 -14.52 -0.39
N ASN A 142 6.63 -13.40 -0.94
CA ASN A 142 7.71 -12.58 -0.38
C ASN A 142 7.23 -11.67 0.76
N PHE A 143 5.93 -11.40 0.82
CA PHE A 143 5.34 -10.51 1.81
C PHE A 143 4.68 -11.29 2.95
N LEU A 144 3.94 -12.35 2.63
CA LEU A 144 2.99 -12.96 3.54
C LEU A 144 3.29 -14.43 3.89
N TRP A 145 4.27 -15.04 3.26
CA TRP A 145 4.67 -16.42 3.55
C TRP A 145 5.85 -16.53 4.49
#